data_9979a6df33683e539890425c22375a9b
#
_entry.id   9979a6df33683e539890425c22375a9b
#
_cell.length_a   1.000
_cell.length_b   1.000
_cell.length_c   1.000
_cell.angle_alpha   90.00
_cell.angle_beta   90.00
_cell.angle_gamma   90.00
#
_symmetry.space_group_name_H-M   'P 1'
#
loop_
_entity.id
_entity.type
_entity.pdbx_description
1 polymer ?
#
loop_
_entity_poly.entity_id
_entity_poly.type
_entity_poly.pdbx_seq_one_letter_code
_entity_poly.pdbx_strand_id
1 'polypeptide(L)'
;MTRLNNERRRQKRFVKRLSIEFVSDGQTYRGICRNLSLDGLFIKTRKPLPPERIINILVHLPDGSISKLTGKVTRAIRDPHGLIFAAAGIPPKDGMGIQLLEKDANYLSFVGSLLSASGSA
;
A
#
# COMPACT_ATOMS: atom_id res chain seq x y z
N MET A 1 -27.24 -2.26 -7.49
CA MET A 1 -26.71 -3.61 -7.38
C MET A 1 -25.65 -3.69 -6.32
N THR A 2 -25.83 -4.58 -5.40
CA THR A 2 -24.88 -4.74 -4.31
C THR A 2 -23.76 -5.73 -4.62
N ARG A 3 -23.87 -6.42 -5.74
CA ARG A 3 -22.91 -7.47 -6.07
C ARG A 3 -21.48 -6.97 -6.17
N LEU A 4 -21.27 -5.83 -6.82
CA LEU A 4 -19.93 -5.27 -6.94
C LEU A 4 -19.36 -4.90 -5.59
N ASN A 5 -20.20 -4.36 -4.72
CA ASN A 5 -19.75 -4.03 -3.37
C ASN A 5 -19.39 -5.27 -2.59
N ASN A 6 -20.15 -6.35 -2.77
CA ASN A 6 -19.85 -7.61 -2.11
C ASN A 6 -18.53 -8.18 -2.59
N GLU A 7 -18.25 -8.08 -3.87
CA GLU A 7 -16.98 -8.55 -4.40
C GLU A 7 -15.81 -7.77 -3.85
N ARG A 8 -15.96 -6.46 -3.71
CA ARG A 8 -14.92 -5.65 -3.08
C ARG A 8 -14.67 -6.10 -1.65
N ARG A 9 -15.71 -6.43 -0.91
CA ARG A 9 -15.59 -6.86 0.47
C ARG A 9 -14.90 -8.19 0.61
N ARG A 10 -14.88 -8.99 -0.46
CA ARG A 10 -14.18 -10.27 -0.44
C ARG A 10 -12.68 -10.10 -0.41
N GLN A 11 -12.18 -8.99 -0.90
CA GLN A 11 -10.77 -8.72 -0.81
C GLN A 11 -10.43 -8.32 0.60
N LYS A 12 -9.80 -9.24 1.29
CA LYS A 12 -9.42 -9.00 2.65
C LYS A 12 -8.21 -8.09 2.70
N ARG A 13 -8.27 -7.09 3.56
CA ARG A 13 -7.16 -6.19 3.78
C ARG A 13 -6.51 -6.53 5.12
N PHE A 14 -5.19 -6.44 5.13
CA PHE A 14 -4.40 -6.73 6.31
C PHE A 14 -3.68 -5.47 6.76
N VAL A 15 -3.69 -5.21 8.05
CA VAL A 15 -2.95 -4.11 8.63
C VAL A 15 -1.54 -4.58 8.86
N LYS A 16 -0.62 -4.16 8.01
CA LYS A 16 0.80 -4.52 8.08
C LYS A 16 1.64 -3.30 7.82
N ARG A 17 2.65 -3.12 8.66
CA ARG A 17 3.53 -1.98 8.56
C ARG A 17 4.85 -2.43 7.94
N LEU A 18 5.00 -2.16 6.65
CA LEU A 18 6.16 -2.59 5.89
C LEU A 18 6.85 -1.39 5.25
N SER A 19 8.16 -1.37 5.30
CA SER A 19 8.93 -0.34 4.61
C SER A 19 8.85 -0.56 3.11
N ILE A 20 8.64 0.51 2.38
CA ILE A 20 8.61 0.44 0.93
C ILE A 20 9.40 1.58 0.31
N GLU A 21 9.79 1.35 -0.92
CA GLU A 21 10.33 2.39 -1.79
C GLU A 21 9.50 2.40 -3.05
N PHE A 22 9.25 3.58 -3.61
CA PHE A 22 8.55 3.65 -4.88
C PHE A 22 9.28 4.61 -5.80
N VAL A 23 9.27 4.28 -7.10
CA VAL A 23 10.01 5.01 -8.11
C VAL A 23 9.03 5.60 -9.09
N SER A 24 9.19 6.90 -9.37
CA SER A 24 8.41 7.60 -10.36
C SER A 24 9.29 8.64 -11.02
N ASP A 25 9.28 8.65 -12.36
CA ASP A 25 10.05 9.62 -13.15
C ASP A 25 11.53 9.65 -12.74
N GLY A 26 12.10 8.47 -12.50
CA GLY A 26 13.52 8.35 -12.18
C GLY A 26 13.89 8.73 -10.77
N GLN A 27 12.92 9.09 -9.93
CA GLN A 27 13.18 9.42 -8.54
C GLN A 27 12.65 8.33 -7.62
N THR A 28 13.40 8.07 -6.55
CA THR A 28 13.03 7.09 -5.55
C THR A 28 12.54 7.80 -4.31
N TYR A 29 11.39 7.36 -3.83
CA TYR A 29 10.76 7.87 -2.62
C TYR A 29 10.61 6.76 -1.60
N ARG A 30 10.48 7.12 -0.35
CA ARG A 30 10.24 6.17 0.72
C ARG A 30 8.86 6.34 1.31
N GLY A 31 8.32 5.24 1.79
CA GLY A 31 7.03 5.26 2.46
C GLY A 31 6.85 4.02 3.29
N ILE A 32 5.67 3.92 3.88
CA ILE A 32 5.32 2.79 4.72
C ILE A 32 3.98 2.26 4.25
N CYS A 33 3.93 0.96 3.98
CA CYS A 33 2.67 0.29 3.72
C CYS A 33 1.89 0.21 5.03
N ARG A 34 0.66 0.73 5.05
CA ARG A 34 -0.19 0.69 6.22
C ARG A 34 -1.15 -0.47 6.18
N ASN A 35 -1.64 -0.79 5.01
CA ASN A 35 -2.52 -1.93 4.81
C ASN A 35 -2.35 -2.43 3.40
N LEU A 36 -2.65 -3.70 3.20
CA LEU A 36 -2.49 -4.33 1.90
C LEU A 36 -3.54 -5.42 1.69
N SER A 37 -3.76 -5.73 0.44
CA SER A 37 -4.62 -6.83 0.01
C SER A 37 -3.99 -7.44 -1.24
N LEU A 38 -4.67 -8.41 -1.83
CA LEU A 38 -4.17 -9.05 -3.03
C LEU A 38 -4.00 -8.04 -4.18
N ASP A 39 -4.90 -7.08 -4.32
CA ASP A 39 -4.91 -6.18 -5.48
C ASP A 39 -4.63 -4.73 -5.14
N GLY A 40 -4.28 -4.41 -3.92
CA GLY A 40 -4.02 -3.04 -3.58
C GLY A 40 -3.29 -2.86 -2.27
N LEU A 41 -2.76 -1.67 -2.08
CA LEU A 41 -2.14 -1.31 -0.81
C LEU A 41 -2.23 0.20 -0.61
N PHE A 42 -2.03 0.62 0.62
CA PHE A 42 -1.97 2.03 0.96
C PHE A 42 -0.56 2.37 1.41
N ILE A 43 0.01 3.38 0.78
CA ILE A 43 1.36 3.86 1.11
C ILE A 43 1.24 5.16 1.88
N LYS A 44 1.72 5.16 3.11
CA LYS A 44 1.84 6.37 3.88
C LYS A 44 3.12 7.07 3.49
N THR A 45 3.02 8.29 2.97
CA THR A 45 4.17 9.07 2.51
C THR A 45 3.85 10.55 2.58
N ARG A 46 4.86 11.36 2.83
CA ARG A 46 4.72 12.81 2.80
C ARG A 46 4.72 13.36 1.37
N LYS A 47 4.94 12.51 0.38
CA LYS A 47 5.00 12.89 -1.02
C LYS A 47 4.03 12.04 -1.83
N PRO A 48 2.71 12.12 -1.57
CA PRO A 48 1.77 11.36 -2.39
C PRO A 48 1.79 11.88 -3.83
N LEU A 49 1.77 10.93 -4.75
CA LEU A 49 1.79 11.26 -6.18
C LEU A 49 0.36 11.40 -6.68
N PRO A 50 0.16 12.12 -7.79
CA PRO A 50 -1.20 12.32 -8.30
C PRO A 50 -1.82 11.02 -8.80
N PRO A 51 -3.16 10.94 -8.76
CA PRO A 51 -3.86 9.77 -9.29
C PRO A 51 -3.50 9.50 -10.75
N GLU A 52 -3.64 8.26 -11.15
CA GLU A 52 -3.33 7.73 -12.47
C GLU A 52 -1.84 7.54 -12.74
N ARG A 53 -0.96 7.97 -11.85
CA ARG A 53 0.48 7.76 -12.01
C ARG A 53 0.80 6.28 -11.82
N ILE A 54 1.61 5.74 -12.74
CA ILE A 54 2.11 4.37 -12.64
C ILE A 54 3.47 4.41 -11.96
N ILE A 55 3.65 3.56 -10.96
CA ILE A 55 4.88 3.55 -10.18
C ILE A 55 5.38 2.12 -10.00
N ASN A 56 6.67 2.00 -9.78
CA ASN A 56 7.30 0.73 -9.39
C ASN A 56 7.52 0.76 -7.89
N ILE A 57 7.21 -0.34 -7.23
CA ILE A 57 7.21 -0.40 -5.78
C ILE A 57 8.09 -1.56 -5.33
N LEU A 58 8.96 -1.30 -4.36
CA LEU A 58 9.73 -2.32 -3.68
C LEU A 58 9.22 -2.42 -2.25
N VAL A 59 8.76 -3.59 -1.87
CA VAL A 59 8.24 -3.84 -0.52
C VAL A 59 9.23 -4.73 0.22
N HIS A 60 9.65 -4.28 1.39
CA HIS A 60 10.53 -5.07 2.25
C HIS A 60 9.67 -5.98 3.11
N LEU A 61 9.70 -7.27 2.80
CA LEU A 61 8.89 -8.26 3.50
C LEU A 61 9.54 -8.68 4.81
N PRO A 62 8.73 -9.20 5.76
CA PRO A 62 9.27 -9.54 7.08
C PRO A 62 10.36 -10.61 7.08
N ASP A 63 10.39 -11.49 6.07
CA ASP A 63 11.40 -12.52 5.97
C ASP A 63 12.72 -12.04 5.36
N GLY A 64 12.81 -10.74 5.08
CA GLY A 64 14.02 -10.15 4.49
C GLY A 64 14.00 -10.12 2.97
N SER A 65 13.03 -10.76 2.33
CA SER A 65 12.94 -10.69 0.88
C SER A 65 12.34 -9.35 0.43
N ILE A 66 12.54 -9.02 -0.83
CA ILE A 66 12.02 -7.80 -1.42
C ILE A 66 11.06 -8.17 -2.53
N SER A 67 9.87 -7.59 -2.46
CA SER A 67 8.85 -7.80 -3.48
C SER A 67 8.86 -6.63 -4.45
N LYS A 68 8.74 -6.92 -5.74
CA LYS A 68 8.70 -5.91 -6.79
C LYS A 68 7.31 -5.86 -7.39
N LEU A 69 6.69 -4.70 -7.31
CA LEU A 69 5.32 -4.51 -7.76
C LEU A 69 5.25 -3.34 -8.73
N THR A 70 4.21 -3.36 -9.57
CA THR A 70 3.84 -2.21 -10.38
C THR A 70 2.42 -1.83 -9.99
N GLY A 71 2.21 -0.55 -9.72
CA GLY A 71 0.91 -0.09 -9.29
C GLY A 71 0.51 1.24 -9.89
N LYS A 72 -0.77 1.53 -9.78
CA LYS A 72 -1.34 2.80 -10.22
C LYS A 72 -1.90 3.53 -9.02
N VAL A 73 -1.55 4.79 -8.89
CA VAL A 73 -2.10 5.64 -7.83
C VAL A 73 -3.58 5.87 -8.13
N THR A 74 -4.47 5.47 -7.22
CA THR A 74 -5.90 5.67 -7.41
C THR A 74 -6.41 6.89 -6.68
N ARG A 75 -5.73 7.28 -5.59
CA ARG A 75 -6.08 8.51 -4.88
C ARG A 75 -4.89 8.98 -4.09
N ALA A 76 -4.82 10.28 -3.89
CA ALA A 76 -3.79 10.90 -3.05
C ALA A 76 -4.48 11.61 -1.90
N ILE A 77 -3.94 11.44 -0.69
CA ILE A 77 -4.45 12.07 0.50
C ILE A 77 -3.36 13.00 1.02
N ARG A 78 -3.67 14.29 1.12
CA ARG A 78 -2.78 15.27 1.71
C ARG A 78 -3.43 15.81 2.97
N ASP A 79 -2.66 15.83 4.03
CA ASP A 79 -3.11 16.31 5.32
C ASP A 79 -2.60 17.74 5.50
N PRO A 80 -3.45 18.76 5.31
CA PRO A 80 -3.00 20.15 5.37
C PRO A 80 -2.51 20.55 6.77
N HIS A 81 -2.91 19.80 7.79
CA HIS A 81 -2.51 20.07 9.16
C HIS A 81 -1.49 19.08 9.68
N GLY A 82 -0.88 18.29 8.79
CA GLY A 82 0.01 17.20 9.18
C GLY A 82 1.19 17.66 10.02
N LEU A 83 1.81 18.80 9.68
CA LEU A 83 2.94 19.32 10.44
C LEU A 83 2.52 19.75 11.85
N ILE A 84 1.35 20.36 11.98
CA ILE A 84 0.84 20.79 13.27
C ILE A 84 0.54 19.60 14.16
N PHE A 85 -0.13 18.58 13.60
CA PHE A 85 -0.46 17.38 14.34
C PHE A 85 0.79 16.59 14.72
N ALA A 86 1.78 16.54 13.80
CA ALA A 86 3.03 15.85 14.09
C ALA A 86 3.75 16.49 15.27
N ALA A 87 3.73 17.80 15.36
CA ALA A 87 4.33 18.51 16.50
C ALA A 87 3.64 18.16 17.80
N ALA A 88 2.35 17.82 17.75
CA ALA A 88 1.57 17.40 18.91
C ALA A 88 1.61 15.90 19.15
N GLY A 89 2.44 15.15 18.40
CA GLY A 89 2.53 13.70 18.53
C GLY A 89 1.50 12.92 17.74
N ILE A 90 0.74 13.58 16.86
CA ILE A 90 -0.28 12.94 16.05
C ILE A 90 0.29 12.69 14.64
N PRO A 91 0.34 11.43 14.17
CA PRO A 91 0.91 11.15 12.85
C PRO A 91 0.11 11.81 11.73
N PRO A 92 0.79 12.37 10.71
CA PRO A 92 0.10 12.90 9.54
C PRO A 92 -0.63 11.80 8.79
N LYS A 93 -1.69 12.18 8.07
CA LYS A 93 -2.51 11.23 7.32
C LYS A 93 -2.16 11.19 5.83
N ASP A 94 -1.09 11.86 5.42
CA ASP A 94 -0.68 11.88 4.02
C ASP A 94 -0.41 10.47 3.51
N GLY A 95 -0.82 10.23 2.28
CA GLY A 95 -0.55 8.95 1.65
C GLY A 95 -1.30 8.80 0.35
N MET A 96 -1.22 7.59 -0.20
CA MET A 96 -1.88 7.31 -1.46
C MET A 96 -2.34 5.86 -1.53
N GLY A 97 -3.51 5.67 -2.14
CA GLY A 97 -4.02 4.34 -2.42
C GLY A 97 -3.47 3.85 -3.74
N ILE A 98 -3.10 2.58 -3.79
CA ILE A 98 -2.48 1.96 -4.95
C ILE A 98 -3.29 0.76 -5.39
N GLN A 99 -3.59 0.71 -6.68
CA GLN A 99 -4.11 -0.49 -7.32
C GLN A 99 -2.93 -1.24 -7.93
N LEU A 100 -2.74 -2.48 -7.54
CA LEU A 100 -1.62 -3.28 -8.04
C LEU A 100 -1.93 -3.80 -9.42
N LEU A 101 -1.05 -3.52 -10.36
CA LEU A 101 -1.18 -3.97 -11.74
C LEU A 101 -0.36 -5.22 -12.00
N GLU A 102 0.82 -5.30 -11.39
CA GLU A 102 1.70 -6.46 -11.49
C GLU A 102 2.22 -6.82 -10.11
N LYS A 103 2.23 -8.11 -9.83
CA LYS A 103 2.67 -8.64 -8.53
C LYS A 103 3.64 -9.79 -8.79
N ASP A 104 4.69 -9.84 -8.00
CA ASP A 104 5.65 -10.94 -8.11
C ASP A 104 5.27 -12.10 -7.18
N ALA A 105 6.02 -13.20 -7.28
CA ALA A 105 5.76 -14.39 -6.49
C ALA A 105 5.92 -14.12 -5.00
N ASN A 106 6.85 -13.26 -4.62
CA ASN A 106 7.09 -12.96 -3.20
C ASN A 106 5.85 -12.30 -2.58
N TYR A 107 5.24 -11.37 -3.29
CA TYR A 107 4.04 -10.71 -2.80
C TYR A 107 2.86 -11.68 -2.70
N LEU A 108 2.68 -12.47 -3.75
CA LEU A 108 1.59 -13.45 -3.76
C LEU A 108 1.74 -14.46 -2.64
N SER A 109 2.95 -14.92 -2.39
CA SER A 109 3.23 -15.84 -1.32
C SER A 109 2.97 -15.21 0.05
N PHE A 110 3.39 -13.96 0.23
CA PHE A 110 3.18 -13.26 1.48
C PHE A 110 1.69 -13.05 1.77
N VAL A 111 0.93 -12.54 0.81
CA VAL A 111 -0.50 -12.34 0.99
C VAL A 111 -1.20 -13.68 1.18
N GLY A 112 -0.76 -14.70 0.43
CA GLY A 112 -1.30 -16.04 0.60
C GLY A 112 -1.14 -16.57 2.01
N SER A 113 0.03 -16.34 2.61
CA SER A 113 0.26 -16.78 3.99
C SER A 113 -0.63 -16.02 4.99
N LEU A 114 -0.87 -14.73 4.73
CA LEU A 114 -1.78 -13.96 5.59
C LEU A 114 -3.22 -14.46 5.47
N LEU A 115 -3.65 -14.77 4.24
CA LEU A 115 -4.98 -15.31 4.01
C LEU A 115 -5.14 -16.67 4.66
N SER A 116 -4.12 -17.51 4.56
CA SER A 116 -4.13 -18.85 5.14
C SER A 116 -4.22 -18.78 6.66
N ALA A 117 -3.43 -17.92 7.29
CA ALA A 117 -3.47 -17.75 8.74
C ALA A 117 -4.82 -17.21 9.19
N SER A 118 -5.40 -16.28 8.42
CA SER A 118 -6.70 -15.70 8.73
C SER A 118 -7.83 -16.71 8.53
N GLY A 119 -7.71 -17.55 7.51
CA GLY A 119 -8.76 -18.51 7.17
C GLY A 119 -8.75 -19.77 7.99
N SER A 120 -7.73 -19.99 8.80
CA SER A 120 -7.63 -21.20 9.60
C SER A 120 -8.49 -21.16 10.86
N ALA A 121 -9.08 -20.05 11.13
CA ALA A 121 -9.91 -19.89 12.32
C ALA A 121 -11.22 -20.64 12.22
#